data_cfdd382d314d22e7fe8d1713bd7c6318
#
_entry.id   cfdd382d314d22e7fe8d1713bd7c6318
#
_cell.length_a   1.000
_cell.length_b   1.000
_cell.length_c   1.000
_cell.angle_alpha   90.00
_cell.angle_beta   90.00
_cell.angle_gamma   90.00
#
_symmetry.space_group_name_H-M   'P 1'
#
loop_
_entity.id
_entity.type
_entity.pdbx_description
1 polymer ?
#
loop_
_entity_poly.entity_id
_entity_poly.type
_entity_poly.pdbx_seq_one_letter_code
_entity_poly.pdbx_strand_id
1 'polypeptide(L)'
;LSILGTWAGPGWTPVMNLTSILLSIESLLCENPIINEPGYQNIKPSDNKSVTYNNYILYFNYKIAISNILNNKYDFSNKFKKDILEIYKHNYQKLNDNLLSYKLLYDKYPILNDNKIYFINSNLKFIDFNILNLKKID
;
A
#
# COMPACT_ATOMS: atom_id res chain seq x y z
N LEU A 1 10.32 1.31 -11.09
CA LEU A 1 10.26 2.53 -11.93
C LEU A 1 11.44 2.56 -12.88
N SER A 2 11.19 2.72 -14.20
CA SER A 2 12.26 2.79 -15.21
C SER A 2 13.25 3.93 -14.96
N ILE A 3 12.74 5.09 -14.52
CA ILE A 3 13.56 6.26 -14.17
C ILE A 3 14.59 5.98 -13.06
N LEU A 4 14.38 4.95 -12.23
CA LEU A 4 15.32 4.50 -11.21
C LEU A 4 16.18 3.30 -11.68
N GLY A 5 16.12 2.94 -12.95
CA GLY A 5 16.86 1.80 -13.51
C GLY A 5 16.38 0.42 -13.03
N THR A 6 15.24 0.36 -12.33
CA THR A 6 14.70 -0.90 -11.77
C THR A 6 13.73 -1.60 -12.72
N TRP A 7 13.51 -1.05 -13.89
CA TRP A 7 12.60 -1.59 -14.90
C TRP A 7 12.97 -1.11 -16.31
N ALA A 8 12.61 -1.89 -17.33
CA ALA A 8 12.79 -1.49 -18.73
C ALA A 8 11.90 -0.29 -19.08
N GLY A 9 12.45 0.69 -19.78
CA GLY A 9 11.78 1.92 -20.19
C GLY A 9 12.70 3.15 -20.14
N PRO A 10 12.15 4.38 -20.29
CA PRO A 10 12.94 5.60 -20.22
C PRO A 10 13.69 5.71 -18.89
N GLY A 11 15.00 5.88 -18.99
CA GLY A 11 15.85 6.03 -17.81
C GLY A 11 15.91 7.46 -17.29
N TRP A 12 16.73 7.68 -16.28
CA TRP A 12 17.01 9.01 -15.75
C TRP A 12 17.62 9.93 -16.78
N THR A 13 17.14 11.15 -16.85
CA THR A 13 17.71 12.21 -17.69
C THR A 13 18.12 13.40 -16.83
N PRO A 14 19.07 14.25 -17.29
CA PRO A 14 19.54 15.41 -16.52
C PRO A 14 18.47 16.44 -16.14
N VAL A 15 17.33 16.45 -16.83
CA VAL A 15 16.20 17.34 -16.48
C VAL A 15 15.32 16.82 -15.35
N MET A 16 15.51 15.58 -14.95
CA MET A 16 14.77 14.97 -13.84
C MET A 16 15.34 15.41 -12.49
N ASN A 17 14.47 15.55 -11.53
CA ASN A 17 14.78 15.93 -10.17
C ASN A 17 13.91 15.14 -9.19
N LEU A 18 14.04 15.40 -7.89
CA LEU A 18 13.28 14.71 -6.86
C LEU A 18 11.76 14.84 -7.08
N THR A 19 11.28 16.00 -7.52
CA THR A 19 9.85 16.20 -7.84
C THR A 19 9.40 15.27 -8.95
N SER A 20 10.21 15.08 -9.99
CA SER A 20 9.91 14.14 -11.08
C SER A 20 9.75 12.70 -10.58
N ILE A 21 10.59 12.28 -9.62
CA ILE A 21 10.48 10.95 -8.99
C ILE A 21 9.18 10.84 -8.19
N LEU A 22 8.89 11.83 -7.34
CA LEU A 22 7.69 11.82 -6.49
C LEU A 22 6.41 11.80 -7.33
N LEU A 23 6.32 12.60 -8.37
CA LEU A 23 5.19 12.60 -9.31
C LEU A 23 5.06 11.25 -10.03
N SER A 24 6.18 10.62 -10.40
CA SER A 24 6.16 9.29 -11.01
C SER A 24 5.67 8.21 -10.04
N ILE A 25 6.01 8.32 -8.75
CA ILE A 25 5.48 7.43 -7.71
C ILE A 25 3.99 7.68 -7.51
N GLU A 26 3.58 8.93 -7.41
CA GLU A 26 2.18 9.33 -7.23
C GLU A 26 1.30 8.81 -8.38
N SER A 27 1.79 8.83 -9.62
CA SER A 27 1.06 8.31 -10.79
C SER A 27 0.75 6.81 -10.73
N LEU A 28 1.43 6.04 -9.88
CA LEU A 28 1.15 4.62 -9.65
C LEU A 28 0.01 4.42 -8.64
N LEU A 29 -0.35 5.47 -7.87
CA LEU A 29 -1.40 5.41 -6.85
C LEU A 29 -2.76 5.63 -7.54
N CYS A 30 -3.38 4.54 -7.96
CA CYS A 30 -4.67 4.54 -8.64
C CYS A 30 -5.64 3.53 -8.00
N GLU A 31 -6.92 3.60 -8.35
CA GLU A 31 -7.96 2.71 -7.80
C GLU A 31 -7.75 1.24 -8.16
N ASN A 32 -7.07 0.98 -9.26
CA ASN A 32 -6.80 -0.38 -9.74
C ASN A 32 -5.30 -0.60 -9.95
N PRO A 33 -4.49 -0.61 -8.91
CA PRO A 33 -3.02 -0.61 -9.01
C PRO A 33 -2.43 -1.85 -9.68
N ILE A 34 -3.16 -2.96 -9.76
CA ILE A 34 -2.70 -4.18 -10.46
C ILE A 34 -2.42 -3.92 -11.95
N ILE A 35 -3.04 -2.91 -12.57
CA ILE A 35 -2.78 -2.58 -13.99
C ILE A 35 -1.36 -2.09 -14.24
N ASN A 36 -0.65 -1.67 -13.20
CA ASN A 36 0.77 -1.29 -13.28
C ASN A 36 1.70 -2.50 -13.34
N GLU A 37 1.17 -3.70 -13.12
CA GLU A 37 1.96 -4.94 -13.15
C GLU A 37 1.95 -5.58 -14.54
N PRO A 38 3.06 -6.16 -14.97
CA PRO A 38 3.15 -6.82 -16.28
C PRO A 38 2.12 -7.93 -16.46
N GLY A 39 1.41 -7.87 -17.58
CA GLY A 39 0.40 -8.87 -17.92
C GLY A 39 -0.99 -8.61 -17.32
N TYR A 40 -1.16 -7.52 -16.55
CA TYR A 40 -2.42 -7.18 -15.88
C TYR A 40 -3.05 -5.87 -16.36
N GLN A 41 -2.55 -5.25 -17.42
CA GLN A 41 -2.92 -3.91 -17.90
C GLN A 41 -4.42 -3.77 -18.23
N ASN A 42 -5.08 -4.87 -18.60
CA ASN A 42 -6.48 -4.88 -19.04
C ASN A 42 -7.45 -5.45 -17.99
N ILE A 43 -6.98 -5.68 -16.76
CA ILE A 43 -7.82 -6.22 -15.69
C ILE A 43 -8.77 -5.14 -15.17
N LYS A 44 -10.05 -5.49 -15.05
CA LYS A 44 -11.08 -4.62 -14.50
C LYS A 44 -10.99 -4.55 -12.97
N PRO A 45 -11.38 -3.42 -12.36
CA PRO A 45 -11.42 -3.30 -10.89
C PRO A 45 -12.28 -4.35 -10.19
N SER A 46 -13.34 -4.86 -10.87
CA SER A 46 -14.24 -5.88 -10.33
C SER A 46 -13.70 -7.32 -10.46
N ASP A 47 -12.56 -7.52 -11.11
CA ASP A 47 -11.94 -8.83 -11.21
C ASP A 47 -11.41 -9.28 -9.84
N ASN A 48 -11.56 -10.58 -9.52
CA ASN A 48 -11.09 -11.14 -8.25
C ASN A 48 -9.59 -10.92 -8.01
N LYS A 49 -8.78 -10.90 -9.08
CA LYS A 49 -7.35 -10.62 -8.97
C LYS A 49 -7.10 -9.17 -8.56
N SER A 50 -7.88 -8.24 -9.10
CA SER A 50 -7.80 -6.83 -8.72
C SER A 50 -8.19 -6.63 -7.26
N VAL A 51 -9.30 -7.20 -6.82
CA VAL A 51 -9.76 -7.16 -5.43
C VAL A 51 -8.72 -7.76 -4.49
N THR A 52 -8.17 -8.92 -4.83
CA THR A 52 -7.13 -9.58 -4.04
C THR A 52 -5.86 -8.75 -3.94
N TYR A 53 -5.42 -8.16 -5.05
CA TYR A 53 -4.25 -7.29 -5.10
C TYR A 53 -4.44 -6.02 -4.25
N ASN A 54 -5.61 -5.39 -4.36
CA ASN A 54 -5.94 -4.21 -3.56
C ASN A 54 -5.94 -4.51 -2.06
N ASN A 55 -6.55 -5.62 -1.64
CA ASN A 55 -6.55 -6.03 -0.24
C ASN A 55 -5.13 -6.28 0.27
N TYR A 56 -4.26 -6.89 -0.55
CA TYR A 56 -2.87 -7.08 -0.21
C TYR A 56 -2.14 -5.75 0.01
N ILE A 57 -2.25 -4.81 -0.92
CA ILE A 57 -1.61 -3.49 -0.81
C ILE A 57 -2.14 -2.73 0.40
N LEU A 58 -3.45 -2.71 0.60
CA LEU A 58 -4.08 -2.03 1.74
C LEU A 58 -3.58 -2.58 3.07
N TYR A 59 -3.55 -3.90 3.23
CA TYR A 59 -3.03 -4.52 4.44
C TYR A 59 -1.59 -4.09 4.74
N PHE A 60 -0.71 -4.18 3.75
CA PHE A 60 0.70 -3.83 3.94
C PHE A 60 0.91 -2.33 4.11
N ASN A 61 0.09 -1.47 3.53
CA ASN A 61 0.11 -0.05 3.84
C ASN A 61 -0.16 0.21 5.33
N TYR A 62 -1.20 -0.37 5.90
CA TYR A 62 -1.48 -0.22 7.33
C TYR A 62 -0.39 -0.85 8.20
N LYS A 63 0.10 -2.03 7.84
CA LYS A 63 1.12 -2.75 8.61
C LYS A 63 2.48 -2.06 8.55
N ILE A 64 2.93 -1.68 7.36
CA ILE A 64 4.30 -1.18 7.14
C ILE A 64 4.34 0.34 7.26
N ALA A 65 3.53 1.06 6.47
CA ALA A 65 3.60 2.51 6.37
C ALA A 65 2.97 3.23 7.58
N ILE A 66 2.12 2.55 8.35
CA ILE A 66 1.50 3.15 9.54
C ILE A 66 2.00 2.46 10.80
N SER A 67 1.61 1.21 11.03
CA SER A 67 1.87 0.53 12.30
C SER A 67 3.37 0.37 12.61
N ASN A 68 4.19 -0.08 11.64
CA ASN A 68 5.62 -0.25 11.87
C ASN A 68 6.35 1.08 12.09
N ILE A 69 5.92 2.15 11.40
CA ILE A 69 6.50 3.49 11.58
C ILE A 69 6.14 4.04 12.96
N LEU A 70 4.89 3.95 13.38
CA LEU A 70 4.45 4.40 14.71
C LEU A 70 5.13 3.62 15.85
N ASN A 71 5.45 2.36 15.62
CA ASN A 71 6.17 1.51 16.58
C ASN A 71 7.72 1.64 16.50
N ASN A 72 8.22 2.65 15.78
CA ASN A 72 9.65 2.94 15.62
C ASN A 72 10.47 1.72 15.12
N LYS A 73 9.91 0.92 14.23
CA LYS A 73 10.61 -0.26 13.65
C LYS A 73 11.71 0.12 12.65
N TYR A 74 11.82 1.39 12.30
CA TYR A 74 12.81 1.90 11.35
C TYR A 74 13.58 3.06 11.95
N ASP A 75 14.88 3.14 11.70
CA ASP A 75 15.74 4.20 12.25
C ASP A 75 15.27 5.61 11.88
N PHE A 76 14.79 5.79 10.65
CA PHE A 76 14.27 7.09 10.20
C PHE A 76 13.03 7.55 10.98
N SER A 77 12.21 6.62 11.50
CA SER A 77 11.02 6.99 12.27
C SER A 77 11.35 7.75 13.55
N ASN A 78 12.49 7.49 14.15
CA ASN A 78 12.93 8.24 15.33
C ASN A 78 13.30 9.69 14.98
N LYS A 79 13.96 9.90 13.84
CA LYS A 79 14.38 11.23 13.37
C LYS A 79 13.19 12.15 13.06
N PHE A 80 12.13 11.61 12.48
CA PHE A 80 10.93 12.36 12.07
C PHE A 80 9.73 12.10 12.98
N LYS A 81 9.97 11.60 14.19
CA LYS A 81 8.90 11.14 15.09
C LYS A 81 7.84 12.20 15.37
N LYS A 82 8.26 13.46 15.60
CA LYS A 82 7.32 14.56 15.87
C LYS A 82 6.39 14.78 14.69
N ASP A 83 6.93 14.91 13.49
CA ASP A 83 6.17 15.19 12.28
C ASP A 83 5.23 14.00 11.93
N ILE A 84 5.73 12.76 12.08
CA ILE A 84 4.95 11.54 11.87
C ILE A 84 3.75 11.50 12.82
N LEU A 85 3.96 11.77 14.11
CA LEU A 85 2.88 11.75 15.10
C LEU A 85 1.86 12.86 14.86
N GLU A 86 2.28 14.05 14.46
CA GLU A 86 1.40 15.15 14.12
C GLU A 86 0.51 14.81 12.92
N ILE A 87 1.10 14.31 11.84
CA ILE A 87 0.38 13.86 10.64
C ILE A 87 -0.59 12.72 11.00
N TYR A 88 -0.14 11.77 11.81
CA TYR A 88 -0.98 10.65 12.24
C TYR A 88 -2.18 11.12 13.07
N LYS A 89 -1.97 11.97 14.07
CA LYS A 89 -3.05 12.52 14.91
C LYS A 89 -4.10 13.24 14.05
N HIS A 90 -3.65 14.08 13.12
CA HIS A 90 -4.54 14.81 12.22
C HIS A 90 -5.40 13.88 11.36
N ASN A 91 -4.85 12.74 10.94
CA ASN A 91 -5.53 11.82 10.04
C ASN A 91 -6.13 10.58 10.74
N TYR A 92 -5.97 10.46 12.06
CA TYR A 92 -6.34 9.25 12.82
C TYR A 92 -7.77 8.79 12.54
N GLN A 93 -8.75 9.70 12.64
CA GLN A 93 -10.16 9.33 12.47
C GLN A 93 -10.40 8.72 11.08
N LYS A 94 -9.93 9.38 10.03
CA LYS A 94 -10.05 8.90 8.65
C LYS A 94 -9.37 7.54 8.43
N LEU A 95 -8.16 7.38 8.97
CA LEU A 95 -7.41 6.13 8.87
C LEU A 95 -8.13 4.98 9.59
N ASN A 96 -8.65 5.26 10.78
CA ASN A 96 -9.36 4.27 11.59
C ASN A 96 -10.69 3.85 10.95
N ASP A 97 -11.48 4.80 10.45
CA ASP A 97 -12.75 4.52 9.78
C ASP A 97 -12.54 3.70 8.49
N ASN A 98 -11.53 4.04 7.72
CA ASN A 98 -11.13 3.26 6.55
C ASN A 98 -10.71 1.83 6.94
N LEU A 99 -9.88 1.68 8.00
CA LEU A 99 -9.47 0.35 8.46
C LEU A 99 -10.66 -0.48 8.91
N LEU A 100 -11.61 0.10 9.61
CA LEU A 100 -12.85 -0.59 10.03
C LEU A 100 -13.67 -1.03 8.83
N SER A 101 -13.83 -0.18 7.82
CA SER A 101 -14.53 -0.54 6.58
C SER A 101 -13.84 -1.70 5.84
N TYR A 102 -12.51 -1.72 5.80
CA TYR A 102 -11.75 -2.82 5.19
C TYR A 102 -11.88 -4.13 5.97
N LYS A 103 -11.93 -4.09 7.30
CA LYS A 103 -12.21 -5.27 8.13
C LYS A 103 -13.56 -5.88 7.78
N LEU A 104 -14.60 -5.06 7.70
CA LEU A 104 -15.96 -5.50 7.34
C LEU A 104 -16.02 -6.10 5.92
N LEU A 105 -15.32 -5.49 4.96
CA LEU A 105 -15.23 -6.00 3.61
C LEU A 105 -14.45 -7.32 3.55
N TYR A 106 -13.37 -7.45 4.31
CA TYR A 106 -12.57 -8.66 4.38
C TYR A 106 -13.34 -9.82 4.98
N ASP A 107 -14.09 -9.60 6.06
CA ASP A 107 -14.91 -10.64 6.68
C ASP A 107 -16.04 -11.13 5.73
N LYS A 108 -16.59 -10.20 4.92
CA LYS A 108 -17.62 -10.52 3.93
C LYS A 108 -17.07 -11.22 2.69
N TYR A 109 -15.84 -10.87 2.29
CA TYR A 109 -15.18 -11.40 1.10
C TYR A 109 -13.77 -11.86 1.48
N PRO A 110 -13.63 -12.98 2.23
CA PRO A 110 -12.32 -13.52 2.54
C PRO A 110 -11.56 -13.74 1.23
N ILE A 111 -10.29 -13.41 1.22
CA ILE A 111 -9.46 -13.55 0.04
C ILE A 111 -9.57 -14.98 -0.46
N LEU A 112 -10.22 -15.14 -1.60
CA LEU A 112 -10.25 -16.41 -2.28
C LEU A 112 -8.81 -16.81 -2.59
N ASN A 113 -8.42 -18.02 -2.17
CA ASN A 113 -7.13 -18.64 -2.47
C ASN A 113 -6.94 -18.89 -3.98
N ASP A 114 -7.35 -17.95 -4.83
CA ASP A 114 -7.13 -18.05 -6.26
C ASP A 114 -5.67 -17.72 -6.55
N ASN A 115 -4.88 -18.77 -6.52
CA ASN A 115 -3.42 -18.89 -6.53
C ASN A 115 -2.72 -18.31 -7.79
N LYS A 116 -3.26 -17.26 -8.42
CA LYS A 116 -2.79 -16.86 -9.76
C LYS A 116 -2.25 -15.43 -9.89
N ILE A 117 -2.03 -14.75 -8.78
CA ILE A 117 -1.24 -13.52 -8.81
C ILE A 117 0.18 -13.90 -8.44
N TYR A 118 1.02 -14.00 -9.46
CA TYR A 118 2.35 -14.63 -9.44
C TYR A 118 3.29 -14.20 -8.31
N PHE A 119 3.20 -12.96 -7.82
CA PHE A 119 4.08 -12.42 -6.78
C PHE A 119 3.43 -12.29 -5.40
N ILE A 120 2.14 -12.62 -5.26
CA ILE A 120 1.42 -12.53 -3.98
C ILE A 120 1.26 -13.90 -3.32
N ASN A 121 1.40 -14.97 -4.07
CA ASN A 121 1.02 -16.33 -3.70
C ASN A 121 1.56 -16.87 -2.37
N SER A 122 2.77 -16.48 -1.97
CA SER A 122 3.40 -17.01 -0.76
C SER A 122 2.91 -16.33 0.53
N ASN A 123 2.35 -15.12 0.44
CA ASN A 123 2.07 -14.27 1.59
C ASN A 123 0.57 -14.03 1.86
N LEU A 124 -0.33 -14.48 0.98
CA LEU A 124 -1.78 -14.30 1.13
C LEU A 124 -2.35 -14.95 2.41
N LYS A 125 -1.74 -16.03 2.87
CA LYS A 125 -2.14 -16.74 4.11
C LYS A 125 -1.98 -15.88 5.37
N PHE A 126 -1.28 -14.76 5.30
CA PHE A 126 -0.94 -13.91 6.43
C PHE A 126 -1.67 -12.57 6.43
N ILE A 127 -2.61 -12.35 5.50
CA ILE A 127 -3.42 -11.14 5.50
C ILE A 127 -4.60 -11.36 6.44
N ASP A 128 -4.54 -10.68 7.56
CA ASP A 128 -5.63 -10.62 8.53
C ASP A 128 -5.78 -9.18 9.00
N PHE A 129 -6.79 -8.50 8.49
CA PHE A 129 -7.09 -7.13 8.89
C PHE A 129 -7.49 -7.01 10.36
N ASN A 130 -7.95 -8.09 11.00
CA ASN A 130 -8.39 -8.07 12.39
C ASN A 130 -7.23 -7.87 13.38
N ILE A 131 -6.00 -8.25 12.98
CA ILE A 131 -4.81 -8.01 13.80
C ILE A 131 -4.30 -6.57 13.74
N LEU A 132 -4.79 -5.77 12.78
CA LEU A 132 -4.39 -4.37 12.64
C LEU A 132 -5.26 -3.50 13.55
N ASN A 133 -4.62 -2.81 14.48
CA ASN A 133 -5.27 -1.85 15.35
C ASN A 133 -4.52 -0.53 15.34
N LEU A 134 -5.25 0.54 15.09
CA LEU A 134 -4.73 1.89 15.24
C LEU A 134 -5.06 2.40 16.64
N LYS A 135 -4.06 2.89 17.35
CA LYS A 135 -4.26 3.51 18.67
C LYS A 135 -4.41 5.01 18.50
N LYS A 136 -5.44 5.59 19.13
CA LYS A 136 -5.51 7.03 19.27
C LYS A 136 -4.34 7.49 20.14
N ILE A 137 -3.67 8.54 19.69
CA ILE A 137 -2.55 9.17 20.41
C ILE A 137 -3.02 10.59 20.78
N ASP A 138 -3.06 10.87 22.05
CA ASP A 138 -3.44 12.18 22.59
C ASP A 138 -2.35 13.23 22.41
#